data_bb6b3cdddeca11439963161c2e59c6bd
#
_entry.id   bb6b3cdddeca11439963161c2e59c6bd
#
_cell.length_a   1.000
_cell.length_b   1.000
_cell.length_c   1.000
_cell.angle_alpha   90.00
_cell.angle_beta   90.00
_cell.angle_gamma   90.00
#
_symmetry.space_group_name_H-M   'P 1'
#
loop_
_entity.id
_entity.type
_entity.pdbx_description
1 polymer ?
#
loop_
_entity_poly.entity_id
_entity_poly.type
_entity_poly.pdbx_seq_one_letter_code
_entity_poly.pdbx_strand_id
1 'polypeptide(L)'
;MILDLVQKNRSYRGYDHSRKVTLEELRSFTEVARLCPSSVNVQPLKYYLACEDPVVSIIQSETKWAKGLPELTLPHPGKEPTAFIVICQDTDIDPNISRYQRDVGIVAQTMLLAAVETGLGGCMIGNFNAGSLHDVLKLDDNIKPLLIVAFGKPDEEIILTDVVDGKTGYYRDENDRHYVPKRAVEEIIIS
;
A
#
# COMPACT_ATOMS: atom_id res chain seq x y z
N MET A 1 -17.25 -12.21 3.91
CA MET A 1 -16.24 -13.32 4.01
C MET A 1 -14.89 -12.82 3.53
N ILE A 2 -13.78 -13.55 3.77
CA ILE A 2 -12.44 -13.10 3.35
C ILE A 2 -12.35 -12.85 1.82
N LEU A 3 -13.03 -13.63 1.02
CA LEU A 3 -13.07 -13.47 -0.44
C LEU A 3 -13.60 -12.07 -0.83
N ASP A 4 -14.65 -11.59 -0.17
CA ASP A 4 -15.26 -10.29 -0.46
C ASP A 4 -14.28 -9.15 -0.12
N LEU A 5 -13.54 -9.29 0.99
CA LEU A 5 -12.50 -8.32 1.38
C LEU A 5 -11.37 -8.30 0.34
N VAL A 6 -10.91 -9.49 -0.09
CA VAL A 6 -9.85 -9.61 -1.11
C VAL A 6 -10.31 -9.06 -2.46
N GLN A 7 -11.58 -9.26 -2.85
CA GLN A 7 -12.12 -8.69 -4.09
C GLN A 7 -12.21 -7.16 -4.06
N LYS A 8 -12.57 -6.59 -2.91
CA LYS A 8 -12.64 -5.14 -2.70
C LYS A 8 -11.28 -4.49 -2.45
N ASN A 9 -10.30 -5.24 -1.94
CA ASN A 9 -8.96 -4.73 -1.73
C ASN A 9 -8.20 -4.63 -3.07
N ARG A 10 -8.14 -3.43 -3.62
CA ARG A 10 -7.44 -3.12 -4.88
C ARG A 10 -6.33 -2.10 -4.61
N SER A 11 -5.38 -1.98 -5.54
CA SER A 11 -4.36 -0.93 -5.51
C SER A 11 -4.99 0.37 -6.02
N TYR A 12 -5.69 1.09 -5.12
CA TYR A 12 -6.33 2.36 -5.43
C TYR A 12 -5.29 3.46 -5.65
N ARG A 13 -5.55 4.33 -6.64
CA ARG A 13 -4.70 5.47 -7.02
C ARG A 13 -5.53 6.74 -7.22
N GLY A 14 -6.76 6.75 -6.71
CA GLY A 14 -7.68 7.88 -6.65
C GLY A 14 -8.53 7.79 -5.39
N TYR A 15 -8.61 8.91 -4.64
CA TYR A 15 -9.26 8.96 -3.33
C TYR A 15 -10.17 10.18 -3.21
N ASP A 16 -11.25 10.04 -2.47
CA ASP A 16 -12.19 11.09 -2.09
C ASP A 16 -11.67 11.84 -0.86
N HIS A 17 -11.25 13.09 -1.05
CA HIS A 17 -10.73 13.96 0.01
C HIS A 17 -11.78 14.43 1.02
N SER A 18 -13.07 14.24 0.75
CA SER A 18 -14.14 14.55 1.71
C SER A 18 -14.09 13.66 2.96
N ARG A 19 -13.43 12.49 2.85
CA ARG A 19 -13.25 11.53 3.92
C ARG A 19 -11.75 11.38 4.26
N LYS A 20 -11.30 12.13 5.24
CA LYS A 20 -9.93 12.00 5.78
C LYS A 20 -9.80 10.74 6.63
N VAL A 21 -8.68 10.03 6.49
CA VAL A 21 -8.30 8.93 7.38
C VAL A 21 -7.76 9.53 8.68
N THR A 22 -8.19 8.99 9.80
CA THR A 22 -7.82 9.46 11.13
C THR A 22 -6.61 8.71 11.71
N LEU A 23 -5.93 9.30 12.69
CA LEU A 23 -4.85 8.61 13.41
C LEU A 23 -5.34 7.35 14.13
N GLU A 24 -6.57 7.35 14.63
CA GLU A 24 -7.17 6.19 15.29
C GLU A 24 -7.34 5.02 14.32
N GLU A 25 -7.78 5.30 13.10
CA GLU A 25 -7.87 4.27 12.04
C GLU A 25 -6.49 3.71 11.68
N LEU A 26 -5.48 4.57 11.49
CA LEU A 26 -4.11 4.10 11.25
C LEU A 26 -3.57 3.24 12.41
N ARG A 27 -3.87 3.61 13.66
CA ARG A 27 -3.54 2.81 14.84
C ARG A 27 -4.25 1.45 14.82
N SER A 28 -5.53 1.41 14.44
CA SER A 28 -6.27 0.15 14.35
C SER A 28 -5.69 -0.78 13.28
N PHE A 29 -5.28 -0.24 12.12
CA PHE A 29 -4.61 -1.03 11.09
C PHE A 29 -3.24 -1.54 11.56
N THR A 30 -2.51 -0.74 12.33
CA THR A 30 -1.24 -1.15 12.93
C THR A 30 -1.43 -2.23 13.99
N GLU A 31 -2.52 -2.17 14.77
CA GLU A 31 -2.86 -3.20 15.75
C GLU A 31 -3.11 -4.56 15.08
N VAL A 32 -3.80 -4.59 13.94
CA VAL A 32 -4.00 -5.83 13.17
C VAL A 32 -2.65 -6.35 12.63
N ALA A 33 -1.79 -5.46 12.14
CA ALA A 33 -0.45 -5.81 11.66
C ALA A 33 0.44 -6.40 12.76
N ARG A 34 0.36 -5.87 13.99
CA ARG A 34 1.08 -6.36 15.16
C ARG A 34 0.81 -7.85 15.45
N LEU A 35 -0.37 -8.33 15.10
CA LEU A 35 -0.79 -9.72 15.33
C LEU A 35 -0.34 -10.67 14.22
N CYS A 36 0.23 -10.15 13.13
CA CYS A 36 0.74 -10.96 12.03
C CYS A 36 1.99 -11.76 12.43
N PRO A 37 2.23 -12.91 11.81
CA PRO A 37 3.46 -13.68 12.03
C PRO A 37 4.68 -12.89 11.53
N SER A 38 5.79 -13.03 12.23
CA SER A 38 7.11 -12.52 11.83
C SER A 38 8.12 -13.65 11.77
N SER A 39 9.11 -13.53 10.90
CA SER A 39 10.18 -14.51 10.74
C SER A 39 10.88 -14.78 12.08
N VAL A 40 10.78 -16.03 12.55
CA VAL A 40 11.31 -16.49 13.86
C VAL A 40 10.80 -15.64 15.04
N ASN A 41 9.70 -14.94 14.83
CA ASN A 41 9.06 -14.02 15.80
C ASN A 41 9.96 -12.87 16.28
N VAL A 42 10.89 -12.41 15.45
CA VAL A 42 11.82 -11.32 15.80
C VAL A 42 11.15 -9.96 15.87
N GLN A 43 10.13 -9.72 15.03
CA GLN A 43 9.29 -8.52 15.04
C GLN A 43 10.06 -7.18 14.90
N PRO A 44 10.93 -7.02 13.88
CA PRO A 44 11.76 -5.82 13.74
C PRO A 44 11.01 -4.66 13.06
N LEU A 45 9.77 -4.86 12.60
CA LEU A 45 9.04 -3.84 11.87
C LEU A 45 8.52 -2.75 12.79
N LYS A 46 8.64 -1.50 12.32
CA LYS A 46 8.14 -0.27 12.94
C LYS A 46 7.26 0.46 11.92
N TYR A 47 6.37 1.31 12.40
CA TYR A 47 5.37 1.96 11.58
C TYR A 47 5.35 3.46 11.83
N TYR A 48 5.59 4.26 10.80
CA TYR A 48 5.40 5.70 10.85
C TYR A 48 4.00 6.03 10.33
N LEU A 49 3.17 6.64 11.16
CA LEU A 49 1.76 6.95 10.84
C LEU A 49 1.65 8.42 10.45
N ALA A 50 1.07 8.72 9.30
CA ALA A 50 0.91 10.07 8.76
C ALA A 50 -0.53 10.29 8.31
N CYS A 51 -1.24 11.23 8.94
CA CYS A 51 -2.58 11.69 8.55
C CYS A 51 -2.73 13.22 8.61
N GLU A 52 -1.66 13.95 8.98
CA GLU A 52 -1.65 15.41 8.98
C GLU A 52 -1.17 15.94 7.64
N ASP A 53 -1.87 16.90 7.08
CA ASP A 53 -1.64 17.42 5.73
C ASP A 53 -0.18 17.76 5.38
N PRO A 54 0.64 18.43 6.24
CA PRO A 54 2.04 18.68 5.89
C PRO A 54 2.84 17.39 5.68
N VAL A 55 2.68 16.39 6.55
CA VAL A 55 3.44 15.13 6.48
C VAL A 55 2.93 14.25 5.35
N VAL A 56 1.62 14.20 5.14
CA VAL A 56 0.99 13.49 4.00
C VAL A 56 1.53 14.03 2.68
N SER A 57 1.61 15.35 2.50
CA SER A 57 2.14 15.98 1.29
C SER A 57 3.63 15.69 1.07
N ILE A 58 4.42 15.65 2.14
CA ILE A 58 5.85 15.29 2.09
C ILE A 58 5.99 13.85 1.60
N ILE A 59 5.29 12.88 2.20
CA ILE A 59 5.38 11.48 1.81
C ILE A 59 4.87 11.29 0.36
N GLN A 60 3.78 11.98 -0.01
CA GLN A 60 3.26 11.94 -1.39
C GLN A 60 4.32 12.38 -2.41
N SER A 61 5.08 13.44 -2.13
CA SER A 61 6.12 13.94 -3.03
C SER A 61 7.29 12.98 -3.23
N GLU A 62 7.55 12.08 -2.27
CA GLU A 62 8.59 11.04 -2.36
C GLU A 62 8.14 9.79 -3.11
N THR A 63 6.84 9.65 -3.44
CA THR A 63 6.28 8.47 -4.07
C THR A 63 6.22 8.57 -5.59
N LYS A 64 6.39 7.42 -6.27
CA LYS A 64 6.17 7.29 -7.72
C LYS A 64 5.12 6.22 -7.95
N TRP A 65 4.07 6.59 -8.68
CA TRP A 65 2.89 5.77 -8.87
C TRP A 65 2.83 5.11 -10.24
N ALA A 66 2.06 4.01 -10.32
CA ALA A 66 1.58 3.39 -11.55
C ALA A 66 2.63 3.25 -12.67
N LYS A 67 3.80 2.67 -12.39
CA LYS A 67 4.88 2.48 -13.37
C LYS A 67 4.42 1.83 -14.70
N GLY A 68 3.34 1.04 -14.66
CA GLY A 68 2.76 0.39 -15.84
C GLY A 68 1.85 1.31 -16.69
N LEU A 69 1.65 2.57 -16.29
CA LEU A 69 0.86 3.59 -17.00
C LEU A 69 1.66 4.89 -17.09
N PRO A 70 2.80 4.89 -17.80
CA PRO A 70 3.73 6.02 -17.81
C PRO A 70 3.14 7.28 -18.47
N GLU A 71 2.08 7.14 -19.25
CA GLU A 71 1.34 8.22 -19.91
C GLU A 71 0.39 8.96 -18.96
N LEU A 72 0.10 8.41 -17.77
CA LEU A 72 -0.81 9.00 -16.81
C LEU A 72 -0.07 9.56 -15.59
N THR A 73 -0.53 10.70 -15.09
CA THR A 73 -0.13 11.21 -13.77
C THR A 73 -1.15 10.74 -12.74
N LEU A 74 -0.75 9.80 -11.90
CA LEU A 74 -1.57 9.24 -10.82
C LEU A 74 -0.90 9.43 -9.46
N PRO A 75 -1.66 9.70 -8.38
CA PRO A 75 -3.07 10.11 -8.40
C PRO A 75 -3.31 11.35 -9.25
N HIS A 76 -4.53 11.50 -9.80
CA HIS A 76 -4.90 12.76 -10.42
C HIS A 76 -4.90 13.89 -9.38
N PRO A 77 -4.61 15.15 -9.77
CA PRO A 77 -4.65 16.30 -8.84
C PRO A 77 -5.97 16.38 -8.06
N GLY A 78 -5.89 16.48 -6.74
CA GLY A 78 -7.04 16.46 -5.84
C GLY A 78 -7.60 15.08 -5.52
N LYS A 79 -6.95 14.01 -5.98
CA LYS A 79 -7.30 12.61 -5.69
C LYS A 79 -6.19 11.87 -4.95
N GLU A 80 -5.26 12.59 -4.33
CA GLU A 80 -4.17 12.00 -3.56
C GLU A 80 -4.70 11.25 -2.33
N PRO A 81 -3.95 10.29 -1.75
CA PRO A 81 -4.34 9.65 -0.50
C PRO A 81 -4.35 10.65 0.66
N THR A 82 -5.17 10.38 1.65
CA THR A 82 -5.31 11.26 2.83
C THR A 82 -4.48 10.80 4.02
N ALA A 83 -3.84 9.63 3.93
CA ALA A 83 -2.95 9.13 4.96
C ALA A 83 -1.95 8.10 4.40
N PHE A 84 -0.87 7.90 5.16
CA PHE A 84 0.14 6.89 4.87
C PHE A 84 0.56 6.14 6.14
N ILE A 85 0.94 4.88 5.97
CA ILE A 85 1.79 4.16 6.91
C ILE A 85 3.09 3.82 6.19
N VAL A 86 4.23 4.29 6.72
CA VAL A 86 5.54 3.84 6.24
C VAL A 86 5.97 2.66 7.09
N ILE A 87 6.11 1.50 6.47
CA ILE A 87 6.63 0.29 7.12
C ILE A 87 8.15 0.37 7.08
N CYS A 88 8.75 0.39 8.26
CA CYS A 88 10.19 0.47 8.45
C CYS A 88 10.71 -0.79 9.13
N GLN A 89 12.03 -1.01 9.08
CA GLN A 89 12.71 -1.97 9.91
C GLN A 89 13.64 -1.26 10.90
N ASP A 90 13.62 -1.70 12.13
CA ASP A 90 14.57 -1.34 13.15
C ASP A 90 15.79 -2.28 13.06
N THR A 91 16.92 -1.74 12.59
CA THR A 91 18.15 -2.50 12.36
C THR A 91 18.93 -2.82 13.63
N ASP A 92 18.59 -2.18 14.76
CA ASP A 92 19.14 -2.57 16.08
C ASP A 92 18.53 -3.89 16.58
N ILE A 93 17.29 -4.20 16.14
CA ILE A 93 16.66 -5.50 16.43
C ILE A 93 17.25 -6.60 15.54
N ASP A 94 17.34 -6.38 14.25
CA ASP A 94 18.01 -7.26 13.29
C ASP A 94 18.48 -6.43 12.06
N PRO A 95 19.78 -6.44 11.74
CA PRO A 95 20.33 -5.66 10.64
C PRO A 95 20.01 -6.23 9.24
N ASN A 96 19.48 -7.46 9.14
CA ASN A 96 19.24 -8.12 7.87
C ASN A 96 17.90 -7.70 7.23
N ILE A 97 17.91 -6.62 6.46
CA ILE A 97 16.73 -6.08 5.80
C ILE A 97 16.06 -7.08 4.84
N SER A 98 16.83 -7.89 4.11
CA SER A 98 16.28 -8.82 3.12
C SER A 98 15.47 -9.95 3.74
N ARG A 99 15.73 -10.29 5.01
CA ARG A 99 15.06 -11.38 5.73
C ARG A 99 13.57 -11.13 5.93
N TYR A 100 13.18 -9.88 6.14
CA TYR A 100 11.82 -9.51 6.55
C TYR A 100 10.94 -8.99 5.40
N GLN A 101 11.35 -9.14 4.15
CA GLN A 101 10.54 -8.71 3.00
C GLN A 101 9.19 -9.44 2.91
N ARG A 102 9.11 -10.70 3.38
CA ARG A 102 7.84 -11.43 3.48
C ARG A 102 6.95 -10.85 4.57
N ASP A 103 7.51 -10.53 5.73
CA ASP A 103 6.80 -9.93 6.85
C ASP A 103 6.18 -8.59 6.42
N VAL A 104 6.93 -7.75 5.68
CA VAL A 104 6.44 -6.48 5.11
C VAL A 104 5.20 -6.71 4.24
N GLY A 105 5.23 -7.71 3.34
CA GLY A 105 4.07 -8.04 2.50
C GLY A 105 2.87 -8.53 3.30
N ILE A 106 3.10 -9.35 4.33
CA ILE A 106 2.05 -9.88 5.21
C ILE A 106 1.35 -8.74 5.96
N VAL A 107 2.11 -7.88 6.65
CA VAL A 107 1.52 -6.78 7.43
C VAL A 107 0.83 -5.75 6.53
N ALA A 108 1.41 -5.41 5.38
CA ALA A 108 0.83 -4.47 4.44
C ALA A 108 -0.52 -4.97 3.89
N GLN A 109 -0.59 -6.25 3.47
CA GLN A 109 -1.84 -6.84 2.99
C GLN A 109 -2.90 -6.89 4.10
N THR A 110 -2.50 -7.22 5.33
CA THR A 110 -3.42 -7.32 6.47
C THR A 110 -3.99 -5.95 6.84
N MET A 111 -3.17 -4.90 6.86
CA MET A 111 -3.63 -3.51 7.05
C MET A 111 -4.64 -3.07 5.98
N LEU A 112 -4.36 -3.41 4.71
CA LEU A 112 -5.27 -3.06 3.61
C LEU A 112 -6.61 -3.80 3.69
N LEU A 113 -6.62 -5.05 4.13
CA LEU A 113 -7.87 -5.79 4.37
C LEU A 113 -8.67 -5.16 5.52
N ALA A 114 -8.00 -4.76 6.61
CA ALA A 114 -8.65 -4.04 7.72
C ALA A 114 -9.22 -2.69 7.26
N ALA A 115 -8.52 -1.96 6.39
CA ALA A 115 -9.03 -0.72 5.80
C ALA A 115 -10.31 -0.95 4.98
N VAL A 116 -10.37 -2.05 4.20
CA VAL A 116 -11.57 -2.41 3.41
C VAL A 116 -12.78 -2.65 4.31
N GLU A 117 -12.61 -3.24 5.48
CA GLU A 117 -13.72 -3.45 6.45
C GLU A 117 -14.37 -2.14 6.90
N THR A 118 -13.60 -1.06 6.92
CA THR A 118 -14.09 0.28 7.31
C THR A 118 -14.51 1.15 6.12
N GLY A 119 -14.58 0.57 4.90
CA GLY A 119 -14.94 1.29 3.69
C GLY A 119 -13.81 2.17 3.13
N LEU A 120 -12.59 1.96 3.62
CA LEU A 120 -11.37 2.58 3.10
C LEU A 120 -10.66 1.61 2.15
N GLY A 121 -9.62 2.08 1.52
CA GLY A 121 -8.75 1.28 0.67
C GLY A 121 -7.37 1.91 0.58
N GLY A 122 -6.48 1.28 -0.17
CA GLY A 122 -5.13 1.83 -0.26
C GLY A 122 -4.31 1.22 -1.37
N CYS A 123 -3.01 1.52 -1.34
CA CYS A 123 -2.04 1.03 -2.32
C CYS A 123 -0.68 0.82 -1.64
N MET A 124 -0.04 -0.30 -1.92
CA MET A 124 1.38 -0.51 -1.58
C MET A 124 2.25 0.21 -2.61
N ILE A 125 3.20 1.00 -2.13
CA ILE A 125 4.11 1.80 -2.96
C ILE A 125 5.55 1.42 -2.60
N GLY A 126 6.18 0.65 -3.48
CA GLY A 126 7.60 0.28 -3.35
C GLY A 126 8.53 1.20 -4.15
N ASN A 127 7.98 2.11 -4.97
CA ASN A 127 8.77 3.01 -5.80
C ASN A 127 8.88 4.39 -5.13
N PHE A 128 9.86 4.54 -4.24
CA PHE A 128 10.19 5.77 -3.54
C PHE A 128 11.70 5.84 -3.27
N ASN A 129 12.21 7.03 -2.91
CA ASN A 129 13.60 7.18 -2.47
C ASN A 129 13.68 6.99 -0.94
N ALA A 130 14.17 5.82 -0.49
CA ALA A 130 14.22 5.50 0.93
C ALA A 130 15.14 6.43 1.74
N GLY A 131 16.25 6.88 1.16
CA GLY A 131 17.16 7.84 1.83
C GLY A 131 16.50 9.22 1.99
N SER A 132 15.93 9.77 0.91
CA SER A 132 15.20 11.03 0.96
C SER A 132 14.03 10.98 1.95
N LEU A 133 13.24 9.88 1.92
CA LEU A 133 12.13 9.69 2.85
C LEU A 133 12.60 9.62 4.31
N HIS A 134 13.70 8.92 4.57
CA HIS A 134 14.32 8.85 5.89
C HIS A 134 14.66 10.26 6.42
N ASP A 135 15.31 11.07 5.59
CA ASP A 135 15.78 12.42 5.97
C ASP A 135 14.62 13.39 6.21
N VAL A 136 13.62 13.41 5.30
CA VAL A 136 12.47 14.33 5.42
C VAL A 136 11.55 13.97 6.60
N LEU A 137 11.45 12.70 6.95
CA LEU A 137 10.70 12.23 8.12
C LEU A 137 11.51 12.28 9.40
N LYS A 138 12.82 12.63 9.32
CA LYS A 138 13.75 12.70 10.46
C LYS A 138 13.76 11.41 11.30
N LEU A 139 13.84 10.29 10.61
CA LEU A 139 13.89 8.98 11.28
C LEU A 139 15.26 8.77 11.93
N ASP A 140 15.31 7.98 13.01
CA ASP A 140 16.56 7.57 13.62
C ASP A 140 17.38 6.67 12.68
N ASP A 141 18.72 6.72 12.79
CA ASP A 141 19.63 6.02 11.88
C ASP A 141 19.39 4.51 11.76
N ASN A 142 18.86 3.86 12.80
CA ASN A 142 18.50 2.46 12.81
C ASN A 142 17.14 2.14 12.17
N ILE A 143 16.32 3.16 11.82
CA ILE A 143 14.97 2.97 11.25
C ILE A 143 15.03 3.10 9.72
N LYS A 144 14.84 2.00 9.01
CA LYS A 144 14.96 1.94 7.54
C LYS A 144 13.59 1.79 6.87
N PRO A 145 13.11 2.76 6.07
CA PRO A 145 11.88 2.65 5.30
C PRO A 145 11.96 1.51 4.28
N LEU A 146 10.95 0.62 4.24
CA LEU A 146 10.89 -0.55 3.37
C LEU A 146 9.72 -0.50 2.38
N LEU A 147 8.55 0.00 2.82
CA LEU A 147 7.34 0.07 2.01
C LEU A 147 6.46 1.21 2.51
N ILE A 148 5.83 1.93 1.58
CA ILE A 148 4.79 2.90 1.89
C ILE A 148 3.44 2.26 1.58
N VAL A 149 2.48 2.40 2.50
CA VAL A 149 1.07 2.03 2.27
C VAL A 149 0.25 3.30 2.33
N ALA A 150 -0.39 3.65 1.22
CA ALA A 150 -1.31 4.78 1.11
C ALA A 150 -2.71 4.34 1.54
N PHE A 151 -3.47 5.26 2.17
CA PHE A 151 -4.85 5.03 2.61
C PHE A 151 -5.74 6.22 2.26
N GLY A 152 -7.00 5.93 1.98
CA GLY A 152 -8.05 6.90 1.75
C GLY A 152 -9.38 6.23 1.42
N LYS A 153 -10.44 7.02 1.25
CA LYS A 153 -11.69 6.51 0.70
C LYS A 153 -11.53 6.34 -0.80
N PRO A 154 -11.69 5.12 -1.35
CA PRO A 154 -11.57 4.91 -2.79
C PRO A 154 -12.54 5.78 -3.60
N ASP A 155 -12.03 6.38 -4.68
CA ASP A 155 -12.80 7.21 -5.61
C ASP A 155 -12.36 6.92 -7.06
N GLU A 156 -12.31 5.64 -7.39
CA GLU A 156 -12.08 5.11 -8.74
C GLU A 156 -12.75 3.74 -8.90
N GLU A 157 -13.09 3.40 -10.13
CA GLU A 157 -13.65 2.11 -10.50
C GLU A 157 -12.52 1.18 -10.94
N ILE A 158 -12.33 0.05 -10.22
CA ILE A 158 -11.36 -0.99 -10.57
C ILE A 158 -12.08 -2.28 -10.91
N ILE A 159 -11.87 -2.79 -12.12
CA ILE A 159 -12.54 -3.95 -12.69
C ILE A 159 -11.52 -5.10 -12.82
N LEU A 160 -11.82 -6.24 -12.19
CA LEU A 160 -11.08 -7.46 -12.42
C LEU A 160 -11.55 -8.11 -13.72
N THR A 161 -10.61 -8.53 -14.58
CA THR A 161 -10.88 -9.23 -15.82
C THR A 161 -10.04 -10.49 -15.92
N ASP A 162 -10.40 -11.38 -16.82
CA ASP A 162 -9.56 -12.52 -17.16
C ASP A 162 -8.36 -12.11 -18.02
N VAL A 163 -7.28 -12.87 -17.94
CA VAL A 163 -6.12 -12.72 -18.83
C VAL A 163 -6.49 -13.25 -20.22
N VAL A 164 -6.24 -12.44 -21.24
CA VAL A 164 -6.40 -12.82 -22.64
C VAL A 164 -5.02 -12.79 -23.33
N ASP A 165 -4.70 -13.83 -24.09
CA ASP A 165 -3.43 -13.98 -24.81
C ASP A 165 -2.17 -13.78 -23.92
N GLY A 166 -2.25 -14.21 -22.64
CA GLY A 166 -1.16 -14.08 -21.67
C GLY A 166 -0.89 -12.65 -21.21
N LYS A 167 -1.68 -11.66 -21.62
CA LYS A 167 -1.50 -10.25 -21.28
C LYS A 167 -2.01 -9.96 -19.88
N THR A 168 -1.10 -9.66 -18.95
CA THR A 168 -1.40 -9.35 -17.54
C THR A 168 -1.27 -7.86 -17.19
N GLY A 169 -0.85 -7.02 -18.14
CA GLY A 169 -0.71 -5.57 -17.93
C GLY A 169 -2.06 -4.93 -17.59
N TYR A 170 -2.10 -4.20 -16.48
CA TYR A 170 -3.29 -3.39 -16.16
C TYR A 170 -3.34 -2.15 -17.06
N TYR A 171 -4.55 -1.65 -17.33
CA TYR A 171 -4.79 -0.50 -18.20
C TYR A 171 -5.99 0.32 -17.73
N ARG A 172 -6.14 1.53 -18.28
CA ARG A 172 -7.36 2.35 -18.10
C ARG A 172 -8.03 2.59 -19.45
N ASP A 173 -9.37 2.71 -19.44
CA ASP A 173 -10.14 3.10 -20.61
C ASP A 173 -10.32 4.63 -20.67
N GLU A 174 -11.04 5.10 -21.70
CA GLU A 174 -11.37 6.51 -21.92
C GLU A 174 -12.22 7.16 -20.81
N ASN A 175 -12.90 6.34 -19.99
CA ASN A 175 -13.69 6.76 -18.83
C ASN A 175 -12.90 6.65 -17.52
N ASP A 176 -11.58 6.48 -17.60
CA ASP A 176 -10.66 6.31 -16.45
C ASP A 176 -10.95 5.07 -15.58
N ARG A 177 -11.71 4.09 -16.08
CA ARG A 177 -11.93 2.81 -15.38
C ARG A 177 -10.67 1.97 -15.47
N HIS A 178 -10.25 1.41 -14.33
CA HIS A 178 -9.00 0.68 -14.19
C HIS A 178 -9.22 -0.83 -14.29
N TYR A 179 -8.67 -1.46 -15.32
CA TYR A 179 -8.81 -2.89 -15.59
C TYR A 179 -7.58 -3.66 -15.11
N VAL A 180 -7.80 -4.75 -14.36
CA VAL A 180 -6.74 -5.56 -13.77
C VAL A 180 -6.94 -7.04 -14.14
N PRO A 181 -6.26 -7.54 -15.19
CA PRO A 181 -6.35 -8.94 -15.61
C PRO A 181 -5.79 -9.88 -14.54
N LYS A 182 -6.51 -11.00 -14.30
CA LYS A 182 -6.10 -12.08 -13.40
C LYS A 182 -6.05 -13.41 -14.15
N ARG A 183 -5.02 -14.22 -13.88
CA ARG A 183 -4.92 -15.58 -14.39
C ARG A 183 -6.00 -16.45 -13.76
N ALA A 184 -6.48 -17.42 -14.51
CA ALA A 184 -7.39 -18.45 -13.99
C ALA A 184 -6.69 -19.29 -12.91
N VAL A 185 -7.48 -19.88 -12.02
CA VAL A 185 -6.95 -20.70 -10.93
C VAL A 185 -6.16 -21.90 -11.48
N GLU A 186 -6.64 -22.47 -12.56
CA GLU A 186 -6.02 -23.62 -13.25
C GLU A 186 -4.63 -23.30 -13.83
N GLU A 187 -4.37 -22.03 -14.17
CA GLU A 187 -3.06 -21.59 -14.67
C GLU A 187 -2.00 -21.40 -13.56
N ILE A 188 -2.42 -21.23 -12.31
CA ILE A 188 -1.54 -20.94 -11.18
C ILE A 188 -1.34 -22.10 -10.21
N ILE A 189 -2.13 -23.17 -10.36
CA ILE A 189 -1.96 -24.43 -9.63
C ILE A 189 -0.95 -25.29 -10.41
N ILE A 190 0.07 -25.80 -9.71
CA ILE A 190 1.06 -26.76 -10.23
C ILE A 190 0.82 -28.07 -9.47
N SER A 191 0.13 -29.00 -10.06
CA SER A 191 -0.14 -30.33 -9.47
C SER A 191 0.03 -31.42 -10.49
#